data_a3dfda66d60d3502802d50250ff2a2d4
#
_entry.id   a3dfda66d60d3502802d50250ff2a2d4
#
_cell.length_a   1.000
_cell.length_b   1.000
_cell.length_c   1.000
_cell.angle_alpha   90.00
_cell.angle_beta   90.00
_cell.angle_gamma   90.00
#
_symmetry.space_group_name_H-M   'P 1'
#
loop_
_entity.id
_entity.type
_entity.pdbx_description
1 polymer ?
#
loop_
_entity_poly.entity_id
_entity_poly.type
_entity_poly.pdbx_seq_one_letter_code
_entity_poly.pdbx_strand_id
1 'polypeptide(L)'
;MTLVLLVLVAGCDKPSVNIVEDTLKIAALPGTKVHMEGLKTCWDHADKLTVFYRNAIPEMWTFKGQTGDVSGQISHESITRRQTRDDIIVLYPYDADAYMEGNAVHTEIPSTQVYRKDSYGTAVLASRTDFDILTMRYCTAVVELKFTGFAEISHILLSGANGEKVSGQSVIEFDRFMPQLTCVGQSSVRLECNTSIEDSETVSFYFSMAPGTFRNGIEFLVHFNNGDTQKISVAGNVSIAPGHIYTVCADSAMLEHDRMSMHLVFSDGTSQHHPFTQQIAFKDRGTRMEYFYLLDGVQYPFYLYCQLNDSYQFRNTAKGGLYIGGTEGDYIEFPAVSGYRLTRIAVSANKDSYFHVVPTDNTSITVEGGSCTAMLDGAFRILDLSRTETGKSYRMMLDNDAVFRYITLYYRR
;
A
#
# COMPACT_ATOMS: atom_id res chain seq x y z
N MET A 1 -35.95 38.04 -70.23
CA MET A 1 -35.46 38.90 -69.11
C MET A 1 -35.31 38.07 -67.89
N THR A 2 -34.12 37.48 -67.67
CA THR A 2 -33.86 36.51 -66.61
C THR A 2 -33.17 37.25 -65.45
N LEU A 3 -33.84 37.33 -64.31
CA LEU A 3 -33.34 38.04 -63.14
C LEU A 3 -32.40 37.03 -62.35
N VAL A 4 -31.12 37.37 -62.34
CA VAL A 4 -30.13 36.62 -61.53
C VAL A 4 -30.11 37.22 -60.14
N LEU A 5 -30.56 36.47 -59.16
CA LEU A 5 -30.51 36.83 -57.73
C LEU A 5 -29.14 36.45 -57.18
N LEU A 6 -28.30 37.44 -56.92
CA LEU A 6 -26.99 37.26 -56.28
C LEU A 6 -27.19 37.19 -54.77
N VAL A 7 -27.06 35.99 -54.18
CA VAL A 7 -27.05 35.79 -52.71
C VAL A 7 -25.65 36.05 -52.21
N LEU A 8 -25.46 37.17 -51.54
CA LEU A 8 -24.24 37.45 -50.75
C LEU A 8 -24.31 36.63 -49.44
N VAL A 9 -23.52 35.56 -49.37
CA VAL A 9 -23.29 34.84 -48.10
C VAL A 9 -22.25 35.66 -47.33
N ALA A 10 -22.69 36.45 -46.35
CA ALA A 10 -21.82 37.05 -45.38
C ALA A 10 -21.30 35.92 -44.44
N GLY A 11 -20.06 35.49 -44.66
CA GLY A 11 -19.37 34.60 -43.74
C GLY A 11 -19.15 35.35 -42.42
N CYS A 12 -19.79 34.90 -41.35
CA CYS A 12 -19.42 35.29 -39.99
C CYS A 12 -18.05 34.67 -39.70
N ASP A 13 -16.98 35.42 -39.89
CA ASP A 13 -15.70 35.10 -39.29
C ASP A 13 -15.87 35.13 -37.79
N LYS A 14 -15.88 33.96 -37.16
CA LYS A 14 -15.74 33.88 -35.70
C LYS A 14 -14.39 34.50 -35.35
N PRO A 15 -14.34 35.47 -34.42
CA PRO A 15 -13.07 36.03 -34.02
C PRO A 15 -12.19 34.88 -33.53
N SER A 16 -11.04 34.68 -34.17
CA SER A 16 -10.03 33.73 -33.71
C SER A 16 -9.52 34.26 -32.38
N VAL A 17 -9.88 33.57 -31.28
CA VAL A 17 -9.31 33.84 -29.97
C VAL A 17 -7.86 33.39 -30.04
N ASN A 18 -6.93 34.35 -29.96
CA ASN A 18 -5.51 34.03 -29.84
C ASN A 18 -5.26 33.37 -28.48
N ILE A 19 -5.13 32.05 -28.46
CA ILE A 19 -4.69 31.30 -27.29
C ILE A 19 -3.18 31.50 -27.19
N VAL A 20 -2.72 32.00 -26.04
CA VAL A 20 -1.30 32.15 -25.72
C VAL A 20 -0.94 31.10 -24.69
N GLU A 21 0.12 30.35 -24.96
CA GLU A 21 0.67 29.41 -23.96
C GLU A 21 1.62 30.19 -23.04
N ASP A 22 1.23 30.32 -21.78
CA ASP A 22 2.07 30.84 -20.70
C ASP A 22 2.95 29.75 -20.13
N THR A 23 4.23 30.02 -19.91
CA THR A 23 5.20 29.04 -19.42
C THR A 23 6.00 29.56 -18.24
N LEU A 24 6.28 28.68 -17.28
CA LEU A 24 7.18 28.89 -16.15
C LEU A 24 8.20 27.77 -16.07
N LYS A 25 9.43 28.11 -15.68
CA LYS A 25 10.45 27.11 -15.39
C LYS A 25 10.28 26.63 -13.94
N ILE A 26 10.30 25.33 -13.74
CA ILE A 26 10.16 24.70 -12.44
C ILE A 26 11.36 23.80 -12.16
N ALA A 27 11.86 23.84 -10.93
CA ALA A 27 12.88 22.94 -10.42
C ALA A 27 12.44 22.37 -9.08
N ALA A 28 12.67 21.08 -8.87
CA ALA A 28 12.54 20.44 -7.57
C ALA A 28 13.88 20.55 -6.82
N LEU A 29 13.82 20.85 -5.51
CA LEU A 29 15.01 20.73 -4.69
C LEU A 29 15.43 19.28 -4.51
N PRO A 30 16.74 18.98 -4.37
CA PRO A 30 17.17 17.64 -3.99
C PRO A 30 16.44 17.17 -2.72
N GLY A 31 15.85 15.98 -2.79
CA GLY A 31 15.01 15.44 -1.70
C GLY A 31 13.51 15.73 -1.82
N THR A 32 13.06 16.52 -2.80
CA THR A 32 11.65 16.72 -3.10
C THR A 32 11.15 15.66 -4.09
N LYS A 33 10.04 14.98 -3.83
CA LYS A 33 9.61 13.83 -4.63
C LYS A 33 8.17 13.85 -5.05
N VAL A 34 7.97 13.55 -6.31
CA VAL A 34 6.68 13.10 -6.87
C VAL A 34 6.75 11.59 -7.12
N HIS A 35 7.87 11.11 -7.60
CA HIS A 35 8.16 9.70 -7.89
C HIS A 35 9.60 9.35 -7.49
N MET A 36 9.91 8.13 -7.04
CA MET A 36 11.27 7.71 -6.60
C MET A 36 11.98 6.86 -7.67
N GLU A 37 13.04 7.43 -8.28
CA GLU A 37 14.15 6.63 -8.79
C GLU A 37 15.32 6.71 -7.79
N GLY A 38 15.38 5.74 -6.88
CA GLY A 38 16.34 5.78 -5.78
C GLY A 38 16.05 6.92 -4.77
N LEU A 39 17.00 7.79 -4.49
CA LEU A 39 16.85 8.95 -3.60
C LEU A 39 16.62 10.28 -4.35
N LYS A 40 16.32 10.24 -5.63
CA LYS A 40 16.10 11.43 -6.45
C LYS A 40 14.62 11.77 -6.55
N THR A 41 14.32 13.04 -6.53
CA THR A 41 13.00 13.59 -6.80
C THR A 41 12.86 13.87 -8.28
N CYS A 42 11.78 13.38 -8.84
CA CYS A 42 11.47 13.54 -10.26
C CYS A 42 10.02 13.96 -10.43
N TRP A 43 9.75 14.67 -11.51
CA TRP A 43 8.41 14.98 -11.99
C TRP A 43 7.89 13.83 -12.85
N ASP A 44 6.58 13.62 -12.82
CA ASP A 44 5.92 12.78 -13.80
C ASP A 44 5.43 13.61 -14.97
N HIS A 45 5.47 13.03 -16.17
CA HIS A 45 4.90 13.66 -17.35
C HIS A 45 3.41 13.99 -17.10
N ALA A 46 3.03 15.21 -17.44
CA ALA A 46 1.69 15.75 -17.25
C ALA A 46 1.23 15.93 -15.79
N ASP A 47 2.15 15.98 -14.83
CA ASP A 47 1.84 16.43 -13.47
C ASP A 47 1.09 17.75 -13.48
N LYS A 48 0.08 17.87 -12.62
CA LYS A 48 -0.78 19.03 -12.53
C LYS A 48 -0.49 19.82 -11.27
N LEU A 49 -0.43 21.14 -11.42
CA LEU A 49 -0.14 22.10 -10.36
C LEU A 49 -1.22 23.17 -10.32
N THR A 50 -1.46 23.72 -9.14
CA THR A 50 -2.29 24.92 -8.94
C THR A 50 -1.40 26.14 -8.95
N VAL A 51 -1.75 27.16 -9.77
CA VAL A 51 -1.04 28.42 -9.86
C VAL A 51 -1.98 29.58 -9.49
N PHE A 52 -1.53 30.44 -8.59
CA PHE A 52 -2.24 31.63 -8.18
C PHE A 52 -1.48 32.88 -8.64
N TYR A 53 -2.20 33.79 -9.26
CA TYR A 53 -1.73 35.11 -9.64
C TYR A 53 -2.49 36.18 -8.86
N ARG A 54 -1.82 37.11 -8.18
CA ARG A 54 -2.41 38.29 -7.58
C ARG A 54 -3.72 38.03 -6.81
N ASN A 55 -3.75 37.00 -5.98
CA ASN A 55 -4.95 36.56 -5.26
C ASN A 55 -6.12 36.14 -6.17
N ALA A 56 -5.81 35.70 -7.38
CA ALA A 56 -6.82 35.28 -8.36
C ALA A 56 -7.32 33.85 -8.10
N ILE A 57 -8.24 33.43 -8.95
CA ILE A 57 -8.78 32.07 -9.00
C ILE A 57 -7.64 31.09 -9.32
N PRO A 58 -7.59 29.93 -8.66
CA PRO A 58 -6.58 28.92 -8.94
C PRO A 58 -6.66 28.40 -10.38
N GLU A 59 -5.53 28.38 -11.07
CA GLU A 59 -5.41 27.87 -12.43
C GLU A 59 -4.69 26.51 -12.40
N MET A 60 -5.15 25.56 -13.23
CA MET A 60 -4.49 24.30 -13.43
C MET A 60 -3.40 24.40 -14.48
N TRP A 61 -2.16 24.20 -14.09
CA TRP A 61 -1.00 24.14 -14.98
C TRP A 61 -0.47 22.72 -15.09
N THR A 62 0.17 22.41 -16.21
CA THR A 62 0.64 21.06 -16.52
C THR A 62 2.15 21.06 -16.77
N PHE A 63 2.85 20.09 -16.15
CA PHE A 63 4.27 19.87 -16.41
C PHE A 63 4.50 19.30 -17.82
N LYS A 64 5.45 19.87 -18.55
CA LYS A 64 5.77 19.54 -19.94
C LYS A 64 7.08 18.76 -20.13
N GLY A 65 7.72 18.34 -19.05
CA GLY A 65 8.90 17.48 -19.09
C GLY A 65 8.57 16.00 -19.25
N GLN A 66 9.59 15.16 -19.18
CA GLN A 66 9.45 13.70 -19.17
C GLN A 66 9.34 13.18 -17.74
N THR A 67 8.75 12.00 -17.57
CA THR A 67 8.83 11.27 -16.30
C THR A 67 10.30 11.01 -15.95
N GLY A 68 10.71 11.35 -14.72
CA GLY A 68 12.09 11.27 -14.27
C GLY A 68 12.87 12.61 -14.31
N ASP A 69 12.32 13.66 -14.90
CA ASP A 69 12.97 14.97 -14.91
C ASP A 69 12.95 15.62 -13.52
N VAL A 70 14.07 16.23 -13.12
CA VAL A 70 14.17 17.01 -11.88
C VAL A 70 13.79 18.49 -12.06
N SER A 71 13.71 18.94 -13.31
CA SER A 71 13.32 20.30 -13.68
C SER A 71 12.70 20.29 -15.07
N GLY A 72 11.90 21.31 -15.37
CA GLY A 72 11.25 21.44 -16.68
C GLY A 72 10.45 22.71 -16.79
N GLN A 73 9.41 22.67 -17.58
CA GLN A 73 8.46 23.77 -17.74
C GLN A 73 7.08 23.30 -17.33
N ILE A 74 6.32 24.20 -16.73
CA ILE A 74 4.86 24.09 -16.59
C ILE A 74 4.20 25.08 -17.51
N SER A 75 3.06 24.74 -18.06
CA SER A 75 2.32 25.63 -18.94
C SER A 75 0.82 25.56 -18.75
N HIS A 76 0.17 26.63 -19.15
CA HIS A 76 -1.27 26.79 -19.19
C HIS A 76 -1.68 27.52 -20.46
N GLU A 77 -2.77 27.10 -21.08
CA GLU A 77 -3.37 27.82 -22.19
C GLU A 77 -4.25 28.96 -21.66
N SER A 78 -3.89 30.19 -21.96
CA SER A 78 -4.62 31.38 -21.53
C SER A 78 -4.98 32.26 -22.71
N ILE A 79 -6.05 33.04 -22.58
CA ILE A 79 -6.43 34.07 -23.55
C ILE A 79 -5.68 35.41 -23.33
N THR A 80 -5.01 35.56 -22.19
CA THR A 80 -4.25 36.74 -21.84
C THR A 80 -2.84 36.35 -21.41
N ARG A 81 -1.86 36.99 -21.99
CA ARG A 81 -0.46 36.77 -21.63
C ARG A 81 -0.17 37.28 -20.24
N ARG A 82 0.52 36.44 -19.42
CA ARG A 82 1.03 36.84 -18.11
C ARG A 82 1.97 38.06 -18.24
N GLN A 83 1.85 39.01 -17.32
CA GLN A 83 2.83 40.06 -17.16
C GLN A 83 4.05 39.54 -16.37
N THR A 84 5.24 39.84 -16.83
CA THR A 84 6.49 39.53 -16.13
C THR A 84 6.53 40.23 -14.78
N ARG A 85 7.00 39.53 -13.72
CA ARG A 85 7.13 39.99 -12.31
C ARG A 85 5.83 40.06 -11.52
N ASP A 86 4.85 39.27 -11.89
CA ASP A 86 3.70 39.02 -11.01
C ASP A 86 4.13 38.13 -9.83
N ASP A 87 3.64 38.42 -8.65
CA ASP A 87 3.78 37.54 -7.49
C ASP A 87 2.99 36.25 -7.76
N ILE A 88 3.70 35.14 -7.85
CA ILE A 88 3.16 33.85 -8.25
C ILE A 88 3.32 32.90 -7.09
N ILE A 89 2.24 32.19 -6.75
CA ILE A 89 2.28 31.06 -5.84
C ILE A 89 1.89 29.82 -6.60
N VAL A 90 2.68 28.76 -6.43
CA VAL A 90 2.43 27.46 -7.06
C VAL A 90 2.32 26.40 -5.97
N LEU A 91 1.29 25.57 -6.07
CA LEU A 91 1.02 24.44 -5.21
C LEU A 91 1.05 23.14 -6.03
N TYR A 92 1.62 22.10 -5.46
CA TYR A 92 1.57 20.74 -5.99
C TYR A 92 1.15 19.76 -4.88
N PRO A 93 0.33 18.74 -5.17
CA PRO A 93 -0.38 18.50 -6.43
C PRO A 93 -1.47 19.54 -6.70
N TYR A 94 -2.07 19.47 -7.90
CA TYR A 94 -3.22 20.31 -8.23
C TYR A 94 -4.37 20.04 -7.26
N ASP A 95 -4.87 21.11 -6.69
CA ASP A 95 -6.02 21.13 -5.80
C ASP A 95 -7.03 22.15 -6.34
N ALA A 96 -8.18 21.65 -6.79
CA ALA A 96 -9.25 22.48 -7.36
C ALA A 96 -9.96 23.33 -6.31
N ASP A 97 -9.92 22.89 -5.04
CA ASP A 97 -10.59 23.53 -3.92
C ASP A 97 -9.65 24.48 -3.15
N ALA A 98 -8.38 24.52 -3.55
CA ALA A 98 -7.42 25.44 -2.97
C ALA A 98 -7.79 26.89 -3.26
N TYR A 99 -7.65 27.77 -2.28
CA TYR A 99 -7.91 29.20 -2.44
C TYR A 99 -6.94 30.05 -1.63
N MET A 100 -6.89 31.33 -1.98
CA MET A 100 -6.09 32.30 -1.24
C MET A 100 -6.97 33.18 -0.34
N GLU A 101 -6.51 33.38 0.88
CA GLU A 101 -7.02 34.41 1.79
C GLU A 101 -5.85 35.29 2.24
N GLY A 102 -5.84 36.54 1.76
CA GLY A 102 -4.67 37.40 1.94
C GLY A 102 -3.42 36.84 1.26
N ASN A 103 -2.40 36.54 2.05
CA ASN A 103 -1.13 35.93 1.57
C ASN A 103 -1.02 34.43 1.89
N ALA A 104 -2.06 33.82 2.41
CA ALA A 104 -2.10 32.43 2.79
C ALA A 104 -2.81 31.59 1.73
N VAL A 105 -2.31 30.40 1.46
CA VAL A 105 -2.95 29.38 0.61
C VAL A 105 -3.63 28.37 1.50
N HIS A 106 -4.93 28.21 1.32
CA HIS A 106 -5.73 27.16 1.95
C HIS A 106 -5.76 25.94 1.01
N THR A 107 -5.43 24.78 1.54
CA THR A 107 -5.37 23.50 0.81
C THR A 107 -5.65 22.34 1.76
N GLU A 108 -5.60 21.12 1.26
CA GLU A 108 -5.80 19.92 2.06
C GLU A 108 -4.63 18.95 1.96
N ILE A 109 -4.17 18.43 3.11
CA ILE A 109 -3.34 17.23 3.14
C ILE A 109 -4.30 16.04 3.15
N PRO A 110 -4.29 15.15 2.14
CA PRO A 110 -5.21 14.03 2.10
C PRO A 110 -5.13 13.18 3.37
N SER A 111 -6.27 13.04 4.04
CA SER A 111 -6.40 12.20 5.23
C SER A 111 -6.44 10.71 4.90
N THR A 112 -6.81 10.38 3.67
CA THR A 112 -6.71 9.04 3.10
C THR A 112 -5.73 9.06 1.92
N GLN A 113 -4.69 8.24 2.03
CA GLN A 113 -3.62 8.09 1.04
C GLN A 113 -3.61 6.64 0.54
N VAL A 114 -3.08 6.40 -0.65
CA VAL A 114 -3.01 5.07 -1.25
C VAL A 114 -1.55 4.63 -1.32
N TYR A 115 -1.27 3.44 -0.81
CA TYR A 115 0.05 2.84 -0.91
C TYR A 115 0.45 2.63 -2.38
N ARG A 116 1.65 3.06 -2.70
CA ARG A 116 2.32 2.77 -3.96
C ARG A 116 3.75 2.37 -3.63
N LYS A 117 4.18 1.25 -4.18
CA LYS A 117 5.56 0.78 -3.99
C LYS A 117 6.54 1.88 -4.41
N ASP A 118 7.51 2.16 -3.55
CA ASP A 118 8.57 3.16 -3.80
C ASP A 118 8.08 4.60 -4.09
N SER A 119 6.94 5.01 -3.52
CA SER A 119 6.39 6.36 -3.68
C SER A 119 5.88 6.94 -2.37
N TYR A 120 6.07 8.24 -2.16
CA TYR A 120 5.52 8.98 -1.00
C TYR A 120 4.04 9.38 -1.17
N GLY A 121 3.43 9.03 -2.31
CA GLY A 121 2.04 9.39 -2.58
C GLY A 121 1.84 10.90 -2.76
N THR A 122 1.21 11.55 -1.80
CA THR A 122 0.66 12.91 -1.91
C THR A 122 1.42 13.92 -1.05
N ALA A 123 2.70 14.12 -1.33
CA ALA A 123 3.44 15.21 -0.68
C ALA A 123 2.97 16.57 -1.22
N VAL A 124 2.67 17.50 -0.33
CA VAL A 124 2.32 18.88 -0.69
C VAL A 124 3.59 19.72 -0.78
N LEU A 125 3.79 20.32 -1.95
CA LEU A 125 4.89 21.26 -2.21
C LEU A 125 4.31 22.62 -2.59
N ALA A 126 5.01 23.68 -2.21
CA ALA A 126 4.65 25.03 -2.63
C ALA A 126 5.90 25.85 -2.98
N SER A 127 5.68 26.87 -3.79
CA SER A 127 6.68 27.88 -4.12
C SER A 127 6.01 29.24 -4.27
N ARG A 128 6.71 30.29 -3.85
CA ARG A 128 6.35 31.66 -4.13
C ARG A 128 7.52 32.35 -4.81
N THR A 129 7.26 33.07 -5.89
CA THR A 129 8.30 33.77 -6.65
C THR A 129 7.72 34.98 -7.37
N ASP A 130 8.57 35.97 -7.60
CA ASP A 130 8.35 37.11 -8.50
C ASP A 130 9.18 36.98 -9.79
N PHE A 131 9.83 35.83 -10.00
CA PHE A 131 10.66 35.50 -11.16
C PHE A 131 10.05 34.36 -11.99
N ASP A 132 10.61 34.14 -13.17
CA ASP A 132 10.18 33.06 -14.07
C ASP A 132 10.75 31.67 -13.68
N ILE A 133 11.41 31.58 -12.54
CA ILE A 133 11.97 30.32 -12.02
C ILE A 133 11.33 30.01 -10.67
N LEU A 134 10.68 28.86 -10.58
CA LEU A 134 10.06 28.33 -9.41
C LEU A 134 10.94 27.27 -8.77
N THR A 135 11.17 27.37 -7.46
CA THR A 135 11.82 26.31 -6.69
C THR A 135 10.80 25.75 -5.73
N MET A 136 10.28 24.56 -6.05
CA MET A 136 9.29 23.89 -5.21
C MET A 136 9.92 23.38 -3.91
N ARG A 137 9.22 23.59 -2.81
CA ARG A 137 9.65 23.20 -1.48
C ARG A 137 8.57 22.37 -0.80
N TYR A 138 8.97 21.36 -0.05
CA TYR A 138 8.02 20.61 0.76
C TYR A 138 7.34 21.48 1.80
N CYS A 139 6.04 21.37 1.86
CA CYS A 139 5.23 21.84 2.98
C CYS A 139 4.95 20.72 3.97
N THR A 140 4.83 19.48 3.47
CA THR A 140 4.61 18.29 4.30
C THR A 140 5.93 17.62 4.71
N ALA A 141 5.83 16.80 5.74
CA ALA A 141 6.84 15.86 6.17
C ALA A 141 6.47 14.44 5.70
N VAL A 142 7.43 13.53 5.68
CA VAL A 142 7.21 12.13 5.34
C VAL A 142 7.59 11.25 6.52
N VAL A 143 6.70 10.32 6.87
CA VAL A 143 7.00 9.25 7.82
C VAL A 143 7.03 7.93 7.06
N GLU A 144 8.11 7.19 7.23
CA GLU A 144 8.31 5.86 6.68
C GLU A 144 8.15 4.82 7.78
N LEU A 145 7.21 3.90 7.61
CA LEU A 145 7.16 2.68 8.41
C LEU A 145 7.76 1.54 7.59
N LYS A 146 8.93 1.04 8.01
CA LYS A 146 9.52 -0.19 7.49
C LYS A 146 8.98 -1.37 8.28
N PHE A 147 8.20 -2.20 7.61
CA PHE A 147 7.59 -3.37 8.21
C PHE A 147 8.25 -4.63 7.63
N THR A 148 8.76 -5.50 8.50
CA THR A 148 9.45 -6.74 8.11
C THR A 148 8.64 -7.95 8.54
N GLY A 149 8.66 -9.00 7.72
CA GLY A 149 8.03 -10.29 8.00
C GLY A 149 6.65 -10.43 7.35
N PHE A 150 6.11 -11.63 7.44
CA PHE A 150 4.85 -11.98 6.79
C PHE A 150 3.67 -11.19 7.34
N ALA A 151 2.97 -10.49 6.48
CA ALA A 151 1.77 -9.75 6.83
C ALA A 151 0.87 -9.49 5.62
N GLU A 152 -0.43 -9.47 5.85
CA GLU A 152 -1.44 -9.01 4.91
C GLU A 152 -2.09 -7.76 5.45
N ILE A 153 -1.67 -6.62 4.94
CA ILE A 153 -2.06 -5.33 5.49
C ILE A 153 -3.17 -4.73 4.64
N SER A 154 -4.32 -4.49 5.27
CA SER A 154 -5.44 -3.76 4.68
C SER A 154 -5.14 -2.28 4.61
N HIS A 155 -4.90 -1.68 5.77
CA HIS A 155 -4.59 -0.26 5.88
C HIS A 155 -3.81 0.02 7.17
N ILE A 156 -3.17 1.19 7.22
CA ILE A 156 -2.43 1.66 8.39
C ILE A 156 -2.91 3.07 8.74
N LEU A 157 -3.18 3.31 10.03
CA LEU A 157 -3.45 4.65 10.56
C LEU A 157 -2.20 5.17 11.26
N LEU A 158 -1.78 6.38 10.91
CA LEU A 158 -0.72 7.13 11.60
C LEU A 158 -1.34 8.30 12.34
N SER A 159 -0.99 8.49 13.61
CA SER A 159 -1.44 9.62 14.43
C SER A 159 -0.35 10.12 15.39
N GLY A 160 -0.47 11.35 15.83
CA GLY A 160 0.26 11.82 17.00
C GLY A 160 -0.38 11.31 18.29
N ALA A 161 0.45 10.98 19.29
CA ALA A 161 -0.04 10.40 20.55
C ALA A 161 -0.91 11.34 21.40
N ASN A 162 -0.87 12.66 21.15
CA ASN A 162 -1.72 13.65 21.81
C ASN A 162 -2.85 14.18 20.92
N GLY A 163 -3.11 13.57 19.77
CA GLY A 163 -4.09 14.05 18.83
C GLY A 163 -3.68 15.31 18.05
N GLU A 164 -2.37 15.51 17.85
CA GLU A 164 -1.82 16.55 17.00
C GLU A 164 -2.44 16.45 15.59
N LYS A 165 -2.67 17.60 14.97
CA LYS A 165 -3.28 17.67 13.64
C LYS A 165 -2.25 17.33 12.57
N VAL A 166 -2.52 16.30 11.77
CA VAL A 166 -1.55 15.74 10.83
C VAL A 166 -2.03 15.70 9.38
N SER A 167 -3.34 15.84 9.13
CA SER A 167 -3.93 15.82 7.79
C SER A 167 -5.20 16.64 7.69
N GLY A 168 -5.78 16.77 6.50
CA GLY A 168 -6.99 17.56 6.24
C GLY A 168 -6.66 19.02 5.98
N GLN A 169 -7.59 19.90 6.34
CA GLN A 169 -7.48 21.33 6.08
C GLN A 169 -6.20 21.93 6.64
N SER A 170 -5.50 22.67 5.78
CA SER A 170 -4.18 23.20 6.04
C SER A 170 -4.03 24.59 5.43
N VAL A 171 -3.20 25.40 6.06
CA VAL A 171 -2.89 26.76 5.61
C VAL A 171 -1.39 26.85 5.37
N ILE A 172 -0.99 27.35 4.21
CA ILE A 172 0.41 27.62 3.86
C ILE A 172 0.63 29.12 3.84
N GLU A 173 1.43 29.60 4.76
CA GLU A 173 1.92 30.97 4.81
C GLU A 173 3.36 31.01 4.28
N PHE A 174 3.77 32.18 3.77
CA PHE A 174 5.12 32.35 3.25
C PHE A 174 5.86 33.39 4.07
N ASP A 175 6.92 32.96 4.78
CA ASP A 175 7.94 33.87 5.27
C ASP A 175 8.90 34.19 4.10
N ARG A 176 8.67 35.30 3.42
CA ARG A 176 9.26 35.65 2.13
C ARG A 176 8.92 34.59 1.06
N PHE A 177 9.86 33.68 0.80
CA PHE A 177 9.71 32.59 -0.20
C PHE A 177 9.71 31.21 0.44
N MET A 178 9.72 31.12 1.76
CA MET A 178 9.71 29.85 2.50
C MET A 178 8.29 29.51 2.93
N PRO A 179 7.72 28.42 2.43
CA PRO A 179 6.40 27.99 2.85
C PRO A 179 6.44 27.44 4.28
N GLN A 180 5.43 27.79 5.06
CA GLN A 180 5.18 27.27 6.41
C GLN A 180 3.76 26.73 6.45
N LEU A 181 3.60 25.44 6.72
CA LEU A 181 2.31 24.80 6.74
C LEU A 181 1.81 24.62 8.17
N THR A 182 0.57 25.03 8.40
CA THR A 182 -0.19 24.77 9.63
C THR A 182 -1.41 23.94 9.30
N CYS A 183 -1.55 22.79 9.97
CA CYS A 183 -2.70 21.89 9.80
C CYS A 183 -3.72 22.14 10.92
N VAL A 184 -5.00 22.29 10.52
CA VAL A 184 -6.13 22.45 11.44
C VAL A 184 -7.18 21.33 11.32
N GLY A 185 -6.91 20.37 10.44
CA GLY A 185 -7.83 19.29 10.07
C GLY A 185 -7.87 18.12 11.07
N GLN A 186 -7.48 16.94 10.61
CA GLN A 186 -7.63 15.67 11.32
C GLN A 186 -6.35 15.28 12.07
N SER A 187 -6.49 14.40 13.07
CA SER A 187 -5.37 13.91 13.90
C SER A 187 -4.79 12.58 13.43
N SER A 188 -5.23 12.07 12.28
CA SER A 188 -4.71 10.83 11.71
C SER A 188 -4.61 10.89 10.20
N VAL A 189 -3.67 10.11 9.65
CA VAL A 189 -3.55 9.79 8.23
C VAL A 189 -3.83 8.32 8.06
N ARG A 190 -4.69 7.96 7.11
CA ARG A 190 -4.99 6.57 6.71
C ARG A 190 -4.28 6.25 5.41
N LEU A 191 -3.49 5.20 5.40
CA LEU A 191 -2.87 4.65 4.20
C LEU A 191 -3.57 3.35 3.81
N GLU A 192 -4.27 3.35 2.69
CA GLU A 192 -4.87 2.15 2.10
C GLU A 192 -3.78 1.32 1.44
N CYS A 193 -3.53 0.12 1.95
CA CYS A 193 -2.41 -0.71 1.53
C CYS A 193 -2.85 -1.85 0.62
N ASN A 194 -3.78 -2.71 1.08
CA ASN A 194 -4.23 -3.91 0.38
C ASN A 194 -3.06 -4.71 -0.21
N THR A 195 -2.02 -4.91 0.59
CA THR A 195 -0.76 -5.54 0.18
C THR A 195 -0.41 -6.71 1.07
N SER A 196 0.29 -7.70 0.48
CA SER A 196 0.89 -8.82 1.20
C SER A 196 2.40 -8.63 1.24
N ILE A 197 2.98 -8.93 2.38
CA ILE A 197 4.43 -8.96 2.61
C ILE A 197 4.82 -10.41 2.81
N GLU A 198 5.81 -10.90 2.07
CA GLU A 198 6.32 -12.26 2.22
C GLU A 198 7.26 -12.38 3.42
N ASP A 199 7.50 -13.62 3.87
CA ASP A 199 8.40 -13.88 4.99
C ASP A 199 9.81 -13.33 4.69
N SER A 200 10.37 -12.63 5.67
CA SER A 200 11.67 -11.94 5.57
C SER A 200 11.73 -10.73 4.62
N GLU A 201 10.65 -10.40 3.93
CA GLU A 201 10.58 -9.17 3.13
C GLU A 201 10.41 -7.97 4.05
N THR A 202 11.05 -6.85 3.68
CA THR A 202 10.81 -5.55 4.30
C THR A 202 10.15 -4.63 3.30
N VAL A 203 8.98 -4.13 3.66
CA VAL A 203 8.21 -3.19 2.84
C VAL A 203 8.14 -1.83 3.54
N SER A 204 8.36 -0.76 2.78
CA SER A 204 8.27 0.61 3.27
C SER A 204 6.91 1.21 2.94
N PHE A 205 6.24 1.70 3.98
CA PHE A 205 4.98 2.44 3.90
C PHE A 205 5.23 3.91 4.18
N TYR A 206 4.89 4.77 3.25
CA TYR A 206 5.14 6.20 3.35
C TYR A 206 3.86 6.98 3.61
N PHE A 207 3.92 7.89 4.55
CA PHE A 207 2.83 8.79 4.93
C PHE A 207 3.28 10.23 4.73
N SER A 208 2.52 11.00 3.97
CA SER A 208 2.67 12.44 3.91
C SER A 208 1.79 13.08 4.97
N MET A 209 2.36 13.93 5.81
CA MET A 209 1.65 14.53 6.94
C MET A 209 2.14 15.95 7.23
N ALA A 210 1.39 16.68 8.05
CA ALA A 210 1.83 17.98 8.54
C ALA A 210 3.12 17.83 9.38
N PRO A 211 4.12 18.69 9.15
CA PRO A 211 5.31 18.76 10.01
C PRO A 211 4.94 19.22 11.42
N GLY A 212 5.76 18.83 12.39
CA GLY A 212 5.51 19.27 13.76
C GLY A 212 6.36 18.57 14.80
N THR A 213 6.09 18.90 16.05
CA THR A 213 6.70 18.26 17.21
C THR A 213 5.64 17.50 17.99
N PHE A 214 5.82 16.20 18.06
CA PHE A 214 4.94 15.23 18.72
C PHE A 214 5.54 14.89 20.08
N ARG A 215 5.09 15.56 21.14
CA ARG A 215 5.75 15.49 22.45
C ARG A 215 5.69 14.11 23.12
N ASN A 216 4.62 13.37 22.88
CA ASN A 216 4.44 12.00 23.38
C ASN A 216 4.68 10.93 22.29
N GLY A 217 5.22 11.38 21.14
CA GLY A 217 5.54 10.50 20.02
C GLY A 217 4.41 10.33 19.01
N ILE A 218 4.59 9.33 18.17
CA ILE A 218 3.65 8.96 17.10
C ILE A 218 3.24 7.51 17.25
N GLU A 219 2.07 7.18 16.72
CA GLU A 219 1.50 5.84 16.79
C GLU A 219 1.03 5.38 15.41
N PHE A 220 1.29 4.12 15.11
CA PHE A 220 0.69 3.42 13.97
C PHE A 220 -0.28 2.37 14.48
N LEU A 221 -1.44 2.29 13.87
CA LEU A 221 -2.37 1.18 14.04
C LEU A 221 -2.46 0.44 12.71
N VAL A 222 -1.78 -0.69 12.62
CA VAL A 222 -1.77 -1.56 11.43
C VAL A 222 -3.00 -2.45 11.48
N HIS A 223 -3.82 -2.41 10.43
CA HIS A 223 -4.98 -3.27 10.25
C HIS A 223 -4.66 -4.35 9.23
N PHE A 224 -4.79 -5.59 9.64
CA PHE A 224 -4.56 -6.73 8.77
C PHE A 224 -5.87 -7.16 8.07
N ASN A 225 -5.75 -7.85 6.93
CA ASN A 225 -6.90 -8.36 6.18
C ASN A 225 -7.76 -9.34 7.01
N ASN A 226 -7.18 -9.91 8.05
CA ASN A 226 -7.87 -10.81 8.97
C ASN A 226 -8.74 -10.10 10.02
N GLY A 227 -8.80 -8.78 10.01
CA GLY A 227 -9.49 -7.98 11.01
C GLY A 227 -8.69 -7.74 12.29
N ASP A 228 -7.48 -8.28 12.37
CA ASP A 228 -6.56 -8.02 13.47
C ASP A 228 -5.94 -6.64 13.39
N THR A 229 -5.42 -6.15 14.49
CA THR A 229 -4.72 -4.88 14.55
C THR A 229 -3.43 -5.00 15.35
N GLN A 230 -2.40 -4.26 14.93
CA GLN A 230 -1.16 -4.11 15.68
C GLN A 230 -0.90 -2.63 15.93
N LYS A 231 -0.66 -2.28 17.19
CA LYS A 231 -0.23 -0.93 17.56
C LYS A 231 1.29 -0.90 17.64
N ILE A 232 1.90 0.08 16.96
CA ILE A 232 3.32 0.38 17.02
C ILE A 232 3.44 1.80 17.53
N SER A 233 4.17 2.00 18.64
CA SER A 233 4.31 3.31 19.27
C SER A 233 5.77 3.72 19.31
N VAL A 234 6.05 4.95 18.88
CA VAL A 234 7.35 5.60 19.05
C VAL A 234 7.18 6.63 20.15
N ALA A 235 7.63 6.29 21.35
CA ALA A 235 7.49 7.16 22.51
C ALA A 235 8.52 8.29 22.52
N GLY A 236 8.20 9.36 23.27
CA GLY A 236 9.09 10.48 23.48
C GLY A 236 8.84 11.66 22.53
N ASN A 237 9.76 12.60 22.52
CA ASN A 237 9.62 13.81 21.71
C ASN A 237 10.12 13.56 20.29
N VAL A 238 9.21 13.47 19.33
CA VAL A 238 9.49 13.28 17.91
C VAL A 238 9.28 14.59 17.18
N SER A 239 10.31 15.10 16.51
CA SER A 239 10.22 16.30 15.68
C SER A 239 10.42 15.94 14.21
N ILE A 240 9.44 16.24 13.37
CA ILE A 240 9.43 15.92 11.95
C ILE A 240 9.34 17.22 11.16
N ALA A 241 10.40 17.53 10.43
CA ALA A 241 10.51 18.75 9.65
C ALA A 241 10.00 18.58 8.21
N PRO A 242 9.57 19.65 7.52
CA PRO A 242 9.20 19.61 6.11
C PRO A 242 10.35 19.04 5.25
N GLY A 243 10.02 18.19 4.30
CA GLY A 243 10.99 17.60 3.36
C GLY A 243 11.95 16.57 3.99
N HIS A 244 11.72 16.15 5.23
CA HIS A 244 12.50 15.10 5.88
C HIS A 244 11.69 13.81 5.97
N ILE A 245 12.40 12.68 5.90
CA ILE A 245 11.84 11.35 6.12
C ILE A 245 12.19 10.92 7.54
N TYR A 246 11.17 10.60 8.30
CA TYR A 246 11.32 10.00 9.62
C TYR A 246 11.01 8.51 9.52
N THR A 247 12.00 7.66 9.74
CA THR A 247 11.88 6.20 9.56
C THR A 247 11.63 5.51 10.90
N VAL A 248 10.61 4.65 10.92
CA VAL A 248 10.27 3.73 12.01
C VAL A 248 10.38 2.31 11.48
N CYS A 249 11.08 1.44 12.21
CA CYS A 249 11.17 0.02 11.87
C CYS A 249 10.28 -0.80 12.82
N ALA A 250 9.52 -1.72 12.25
CA ALA A 250 8.70 -2.68 12.97
C ALA A 250 8.76 -4.04 12.29
N ASP A 251 8.44 -5.08 13.01
CA ASP A 251 8.33 -6.44 12.48
C ASP A 251 7.04 -7.14 12.94
N SER A 252 6.68 -8.21 12.26
CA SER A 252 5.51 -9.01 12.59
C SER A 252 5.65 -9.77 13.90
N ALA A 253 6.86 -9.91 14.46
CA ALA A 253 7.11 -10.57 15.75
C ALA A 253 6.64 -9.75 16.95
N MET A 254 6.36 -8.43 16.74
CA MET A 254 5.76 -7.57 17.78
C MET A 254 4.25 -7.80 17.98
N LEU A 255 3.65 -8.79 17.31
CA LEU A 255 2.25 -9.16 17.53
C LEU A 255 2.06 -9.71 18.92
N GLU A 256 1.07 -9.18 19.63
CA GLU A 256 0.78 -9.46 21.05
C GLU A 256 0.71 -10.96 21.41
N HIS A 257 1.07 -11.30 22.64
CA HIS A 257 1.16 -12.66 23.20
C HIS A 257 -0.09 -13.57 23.09
N ASP A 258 -1.21 -13.06 22.61
CA ASP A 258 -2.46 -13.82 22.45
C ASP A 258 -2.63 -14.47 21.08
N ARG A 259 -1.63 -14.34 20.20
CA ARG A 259 -1.69 -14.84 18.83
C ARG A 259 -0.45 -15.65 18.51
N MET A 260 -0.64 -16.66 17.68
CA MET A 260 0.42 -17.48 17.16
C MET A 260 0.17 -17.73 15.67
N SER A 261 1.20 -17.62 14.87
CA SER A 261 1.13 -18.01 13.46
C SER A 261 2.18 -19.07 13.14
N MET A 262 1.84 -19.98 12.24
CA MET A 262 2.75 -20.96 11.68
C MET A 262 2.78 -20.77 10.17
N HIS A 263 3.95 -20.48 9.62
CA HIS A 263 4.12 -20.22 8.21
C HIS A 263 4.87 -21.35 7.53
N LEU A 264 4.15 -22.18 6.77
CA LEU A 264 4.66 -23.33 6.04
C LEU A 264 5.00 -22.90 4.62
N VAL A 265 6.28 -22.78 4.29
CA VAL A 265 6.75 -22.46 2.95
C VAL A 265 7.20 -23.73 2.25
N PHE A 266 6.72 -23.95 1.04
CA PHE A 266 7.00 -25.13 0.22
C PHE A 266 7.93 -24.82 -0.96
N SER A 267 8.62 -23.69 -0.95
CA SER A 267 9.52 -23.29 -2.02
C SER A 267 10.98 -23.72 -1.76
N ASP A 268 11.71 -23.93 -2.79
CA ASP A 268 13.13 -24.10 -3.11
C ASP A 268 14.15 -24.64 -2.08
N GLY A 269 13.75 -24.97 -0.87
CA GLY A 269 14.65 -25.62 0.11
C GLY A 269 15.76 -24.75 0.68
N THR A 270 15.70 -23.42 0.56
CA THR A 270 16.72 -22.49 1.06
C THR A 270 16.39 -21.87 2.42
N SER A 271 15.15 -21.93 2.92
CA SER A 271 14.78 -21.36 4.21
C SER A 271 14.94 -22.35 5.37
N GLN A 272 15.46 -21.87 6.50
CA GLN A 272 15.75 -22.67 7.71
C GLN A 272 14.51 -23.21 8.42
N HIS A 273 13.30 -22.86 7.99
CA HIS A 273 12.03 -23.21 8.64
C HIS A 273 11.23 -24.27 7.88
N HIS A 274 11.84 -25.04 6.97
CA HIS A 274 11.14 -26.05 6.17
C HIS A 274 11.19 -27.44 6.79
N PRO A 275 10.06 -27.97 7.27
CA PRO A 275 9.97 -29.40 7.55
C PRO A 275 10.02 -30.27 6.29
N PHE A 276 9.94 -29.68 5.09
CA PHE A 276 9.73 -30.39 3.81
C PHE A 276 10.96 -30.34 2.86
N THR A 277 12.16 -30.13 3.35
CA THR A 277 13.38 -30.03 2.54
C THR A 277 13.86 -31.33 1.91
N GLN A 278 13.23 -32.48 2.21
CA GLN A 278 13.60 -33.75 1.63
C GLN A 278 12.58 -34.18 0.59
N GLN A 279 13.05 -34.71 -0.55
CA GLN A 279 12.22 -35.43 -1.50
C GLN A 279 11.54 -36.62 -0.82
N ILE A 280 10.28 -36.44 -0.46
CA ILE A 280 9.52 -37.49 0.18
C ILE A 280 8.77 -38.22 -0.92
N ALA A 281 9.18 -39.45 -1.19
CA ALA A 281 8.44 -40.33 -2.05
C ALA A 281 7.39 -41.08 -1.21
N PHE A 282 6.13 -40.85 -1.46
CA PHE A 282 5.06 -41.66 -0.90
C PHE A 282 5.05 -43.03 -1.58
N LYS A 283 5.21 -44.08 -0.80
CA LYS A 283 5.24 -45.43 -1.36
C LYS A 283 3.98 -46.23 -1.14
N ASP A 284 3.14 -45.84 -0.15
CA ASP A 284 2.02 -46.70 0.27
C ASP A 284 0.68 -45.91 0.30
N ARG A 285 -0.36 -46.53 -0.25
CA ARG A 285 -1.75 -46.02 -0.22
C ARG A 285 -2.25 -45.88 1.20
N GLY A 286 -3.00 -44.79 1.46
CA GLY A 286 -3.63 -44.57 2.74
C GLY A 286 -2.67 -44.28 3.90
N THR A 287 -1.42 -43.94 3.61
CA THR A 287 -0.43 -43.63 4.62
C THR A 287 -0.57 -42.19 5.07
N ARG A 288 -0.74 -41.99 6.35
CA ARG A 288 -0.68 -40.69 7.02
C ARG A 288 0.77 -40.40 7.39
N MET A 289 1.35 -39.35 6.81
CA MET A 289 2.74 -38.97 7.07
C MET A 289 2.80 -37.80 8.03
N GLU A 290 3.69 -37.88 8.99
CA GLU A 290 3.88 -36.87 10.03
C GLU A 290 5.10 -36.00 9.73
N TYR A 291 4.92 -34.71 9.91
CA TYR A 291 5.95 -33.67 9.84
C TYR A 291 5.86 -32.77 11.04
N PHE A 292 6.94 -32.10 11.37
CA PHE A 292 7.00 -31.20 12.50
C PHE A 292 7.36 -29.79 12.07
N TYR A 293 6.57 -28.84 12.51
CA TYR A 293 6.90 -27.43 12.45
C TYR A 293 7.54 -27.02 13.78
N LEU A 294 8.72 -26.39 13.72
CA LEU A 294 9.42 -25.93 14.92
C LEU A 294 9.15 -24.44 15.12
N LEU A 295 8.49 -24.07 16.23
CA LEU A 295 8.26 -22.70 16.65
C LEU A 295 8.69 -22.54 18.10
N ASP A 296 9.61 -21.63 18.36
CA ASP A 296 10.14 -21.34 19.72
C ASP A 296 10.62 -22.59 20.50
N GLY A 297 11.23 -23.53 19.79
CA GLY A 297 11.71 -24.78 20.37
C GLY A 297 10.64 -25.85 20.60
N VAL A 298 9.38 -25.58 20.29
CA VAL A 298 8.26 -26.53 20.38
C VAL A 298 7.97 -27.14 19.01
N GLN A 299 7.83 -28.46 18.96
CA GLN A 299 7.46 -29.17 17.74
C GLN A 299 5.95 -29.33 17.63
N TYR A 300 5.39 -28.91 16.49
CA TYR A 300 3.97 -29.00 16.17
C TYR A 300 3.77 -30.00 15.01
N PRO A 301 3.04 -31.11 15.21
CA PRO A 301 2.88 -32.13 14.21
C PRO A 301 1.87 -31.72 13.12
N PHE A 302 2.27 -31.89 11.88
CA PHE A 302 1.42 -31.82 10.69
C PHE A 302 1.30 -33.21 10.07
N TYR A 303 0.15 -33.47 9.46
CA TYR A 303 -0.04 -34.72 8.76
C TYR A 303 -0.50 -34.47 7.35
N LEU A 304 0.09 -35.20 6.41
CA LEU A 304 -0.37 -35.31 5.04
C LEU A 304 -0.97 -36.69 4.83
N TYR A 305 -2.13 -36.74 4.26
CA TYR A 305 -2.80 -38.01 3.92
C TYR A 305 -3.21 -38.04 2.49
N CYS A 306 -3.05 -39.19 1.89
CA CYS A 306 -3.25 -39.43 0.48
C CYS A 306 -3.87 -40.80 0.24
N GLN A 307 -4.99 -40.81 -0.49
CA GLN A 307 -5.78 -41.99 -0.67
C GLN A 307 -5.28 -42.87 -1.81
N LEU A 308 -4.72 -42.31 -2.88
CA LEU A 308 -4.31 -43.02 -4.09
C LEU A 308 -2.82 -42.88 -4.41
N ASN A 309 -2.16 -43.95 -4.82
CA ASN A 309 -0.71 -44.07 -4.99
C ASN A 309 -0.08 -43.34 -6.16
N ASP A 310 -0.83 -42.98 -7.17
CA ASP A 310 -0.24 -42.65 -8.47
C ASP A 310 0.00 -41.13 -8.66
N SER A 311 -0.43 -40.29 -7.70
CA SER A 311 -0.50 -38.83 -7.89
C SER A 311 0.46 -38.02 -7.05
N TYR A 312 1.33 -38.67 -6.25
CA TYR A 312 2.16 -37.93 -5.32
C TYR A 312 3.56 -37.76 -5.84
N GLN A 313 3.85 -36.52 -6.08
CA GLN A 313 5.22 -36.07 -6.21
C GLN A 313 5.33 -34.75 -5.45
N PHE A 314 6.05 -34.74 -4.35
CA PHE A 314 6.71 -33.53 -3.94
C PHE A 314 7.64 -33.14 -5.08
N ARG A 315 7.08 -32.48 -6.08
CA ARG A 315 7.87 -31.92 -7.16
C ARG A 315 8.38 -30.59 -6.63
N ASN A 316 9.64 -30.59 -6.32
CA ASN A 316 10.41 -29.37 -6.41
C ASN A 316 10.37 -28.97 -7.90
N THR A 317 9.25 -28.35 -8.30
CA THR A 317 9.10 -27.85 -9.66
C THR A 317 10.04 -26.66 -9.80
N ALA A 318 10.52 -26.36 -10.99
CA ALA A 318 11.38 -25.20 -11.28
C ALA A 318 10.80 -23.84 -10.83
N LYS A 319 9.57 -23.82 -10.29
CA LYS A 319 8.89 -22.65 -9.73
C LYS A 319 8.63 -22.73 -8.21
N GLY A 320 9.13 -23.75 -7.53
CA GLY A 320 8.87 -24.01 -6.10
C GLY A 320 7.39 -24.38 -5.82
N GLY A 321 7.16 -25.29 -4.89
CA GLY A 321 5.83 -25.62 -4.40
C GLY A 321 5.64 -27.09 -4.07
N LEU A 322 4.69 -27.36 -3.18
CA LEU A 322 4.23 -28.71 -2.84
C LEU A 322 3.05 -29.06 -3.76
N TYR A 323 3.25 -30.01 -4.67
CA TYR A 323 2.17 -30.58 -5.45
C TYR A 323 1.51 -31.72 -4.67
N ILE A 324 0.21 -31.65 -4.51
CA ILE A 324 -0.63 -32.72 -3.99
C ILE A 324 -1.67 -33.00 -5.06
N GLY A 325 -1.63 -34.22 -5.63
CA GLY A 325 -2.65 -34.67 -6.56
C GLY A 325 -3.92 -34.96 -5.77
N GLY A 326 -4.99 -34.20 -6.06
CA GLY A 326 -6.22 -34.26 -5.31
C GLY A 326 -7.14 -35.34 -5.83
N THR A 327 -7.32 -36.39 -5.05
CA THR A 327 -8.54 -37.20 -5.13
C THR A 327 -9.38 -36.88 -3.90
N GLU A 328 -10.68 -36.98 -4.03
CA GLU A 328 -11.59 -36.84 -2.92
C GLU A 328 -11.12 -37.67 -1.71
N GLY A 329 -10.82 -37.01 -0.61
CA GLY A 329 -10.31 -37.64 0.62
C GLY A 329 -8.87 -37.32 1.00
N ASP A 330 -8.10 -36.66 0.16
CA ASP A 330 -6.76 -36.18 0.47
C ASP A 330 -6.80 -34.95 1.37
N TYR A 331 -5.87 -34.86 2.33
CA TYR A 331 -5.88 -33.73 3.26
C TYR A 331 -4.51 -33.35 3.81
N ILE A 332 -4.44 -32.11 4.27
CA ILE A 332 -3.41 -31.63 5.18
C ILE A 332 -4.05 -31.41 6.56
N GLU A 333 -3.55 -32.09 7.58
CA GLU A 333 -4.02 -31.91 8.96
C GLU A 333 -3.09 -30.97 9.72
N PHE A 334 -3.68 -29.95 10.34
CA PHE A 334 -3.00 -28.93 11.10
C PHE A 334 -2.96 -29.25 12.58
N PRO A 335 -1.90 -28.82 13.30
CA PRO A 335 -1.73 -29.16 14.70
C PRO A 335 -2.82 -28.57 15.60
N ALA A 336 -3.18 -29.31 16.62
CA ALA A 336 -3.86 -28.75 17.78
C ALA A 336 -2.84 -28.00 18.65
N VAL A 337 -3.14 -26.75 18.97
CA VAL A 337 -2.30 -25.92 19.84
C VAL A 337 -2.99 -25.69 21.16
N SER A 338 -2.35 -26.14 22.26
CA SER A 338 -2.93 -26.00 23.57
C SER A 338 -3.18 -24.55 23.97
N GLY A 339 -4.39 -24.22 24.38
CA GLY A 339 -4.79 -22.86 24.75
C GLY A 339 -5.13 -21.93 23.57
N TYR A 340 -5.01 -22.42 22.32
CA TYR A 340 -5.30 -21.63 21.12
C TYR A 340 -6.32 -22.33 20.23
N ARG A 341 -7.11 -21.55 19.49
CA ARG A 341 -7.99 -22.02 18.41
C ARG A 341 -7.47 -21.52 17.05
N LEU A 342 -7.56 -22.34 16.04
CA LEU A 342 -7.25 -21.95 14.67
C LEU A 342 -8.35 -21.00 14.16
N THR A 343 -8.01 -19.77 13.82
CA THR A 343 -8.99 -18.76 13.40
C THR A 343 -8.98 -18.50 11.90
N ARG A 344 -7.84 -18.80 11.26
CA ARG A 344 -7.66 -18.50 9.84
C ARG A 344 -6.59 -19.39 9.24
N ILE A 345 -6.76 -19.67 7.95
CA ILE A 345 -5.77 -20.30 7.09
C ILE A 345 -5.59 -19.42 5.86
N ALA A 346 -4.37 -18.93 5.60
CA ALA A 346 -4.02 -18.27 4.35
C ALA A 346 -3.23 -19.24 3.47
N VAL A 347 -3.64 -19.37 2.22
CA VAL A 347 -3.08 -20.36 1.30
C VAL A 347 -2.68 -19.69 0.01
N SER A 348 -1.42 -19.86 -0.40
CA SER A 348 -0.97 -19.57 -1.77
C SER A 348 -0.90 -20.89 -2.55
N ALA A 349 -1.80 -21.05 -3.50
CA ALA A 349 -1.91 -22.23 -4.33
C ALA A 349 -2.08 -21.88 -5.82
N ASN A 350 -2.08 -22.88 -6.70
CA ASN A 350 -2.42 -22.65 -8.11
C ASN A 350 -3.90 -22.23 -8.25
N LYS A 351 -4.21 -21.55 -9.34
CA LYS A 351 -5.50 -20.90 -9.58
C LYS A 351 -6.72 -21.83 -9.50
N ASP A 352 -6.55 -23.08 -9.89
CA ASP A 352 -7.64 -24.05 -10.04
C ASP A 352 -7.77 -25.03 -8.86
N SER A 353 -7.08 -24.77 -7.74
CA SER A 353 -7.19 -25.60 -6.54
C SER A 353 -8.45 -25.30 -5.75
N TYR A 354 -9.15 -26.35 -5.31
CA TYR A 354 -10.32 -26.27 -4.44
C TYR A 354 -10.07 -27.07 -3.17
N PHE A 355 -10.46 -26.52 -2.03
CA PHE A 355 -10.30 -27.16 -0.73
C PHE A 355 -11.30 -26.59 0.28
N HIS A 356 -11.62 -27.36 1.30
CA HIS A 356 -12.46 -26.98 2.41
C HIS A 356 -11.88 -27.48 3.74
N VAL A 357 -12.31 -26.91 4.86
CA VAL A 357 -11.74 -27.23 6.19
C VAL A 357 -12.79 -27.96 7.03
N VAL A 358 -12.38 -29.06 7.66
CA VAL A 358 -13.21 -29.87 8.55
C VAL A 358 -12.49 -30.17 9.87
N PRO A 359 -13.19 -30.35 11.00
CA PRO A 359 -12.59 -30.85 12.23
C PRO A 359 -12.07 -32.28 12.08
N THR A 360 -11.05 -32.66 12.83
CA THR A 360 -10.47 -34.03 12.82
C THR A 360 -11.28 -35.07 13.58
N ASP A 361 -12.21 -34.67 14.45
CA ASP A 361 -13.00 -35.53 15.32
C ASP A 361 -14.27 -36.11 14.66
N ASN A 362 -14.41 -35.99 13.36
CA ASN A 362 -15.55 -36.44 12.54
C ASN A 362 -16.92 -35.89 12.97
N THR A 363 -16.98 -34.84 13.77
CA THR A 363 -18.22 -34.09 13.97
C THR A 363 -18.54 -33.38 12.67
N SER A 364 -19.72 -33.55 12.11
CA SER A 364 -20.15 -33.07 10.79
C SER A 364 -20.37 -31.54 10.73
N ILE A 365 -19.50 -30.76 11.34
CA ILE A 365 -19.54 -29.32 11.30
C ILE A 365 -18.54 -28.86 10.25
N THR A 366 -19.03 -28.66 9.04
CA THR A 366 -18.27 -27.94 8.00
C THR A 366 -17.97 -26.56 8.51
N VAL A 367 -16.70 -26.22 8.66
CA VAL A 367 -16.26 -24.86 8.97
C VAL A 367 -16.27 -24.10 7.66
N GLU A 368 -17.38 -23.44 7.37
CA GLU A 368 -17.48 -22.59 6.18
C GLU A 368 -16.73 -21.27 6.42
N GLY A 369 -15.89 -20.94 5.50
CA GLY A 369 -15.29 -19.64 5.44
C GLY A 369 -14.37 -19.54 4.22
N GLY A 370 -14.44 -18.49 3.48
CA GLY A 370 -13.49 -18.22 2.44
C GLY A 370 -13.86 -17.01 1.60
N SER A 371 -13.06 -15.97 1.66
CA SER A 371 -12.99 -14.99 0.59
C SER A 371 -11.80 -15.33 -0.30
N CYS A 372 -12.01 -15.39 -1.60
CA CYS A 372 -10.96 -15.63 -2.58
C CYS A 372 -10.55 -14.27 -3.15
N THR A 373 -9.31 -13.85 -2.91
CA THR A 373 -8.74 -12.68 -3.59
C THR A 373 -7.77 -13.18 -4.64
N ALA A 374 -8.08 -12.94 -5.91
CA ALA A 374 -7.18 -13.28 -7.02
C ALA A 374 -6.03 -12.26 -7.06
N MET A 375 -4.79 -12.70 -6.91
CA MET A 375 -3.59 -11.92 -7.17
C MET A 375 -2.94 -12.33 -8.50
N LEU A 376 -2.18 -11.41 -9.11
CA LEU A 376 -1.62 -11.53 -10.47
C LEU A 376 -0.69 -12.72 -10.71
N ASP A 377 -0.16 -13.41 -9.67
CA ASP A 377 0.81 -14.50 -9.77
C ASP A 377 0.41 -15.82 -9.08
N GLY A 378 -0.85 -16.04 -8.86
CA GLY A 378 -1.38 -17.25 -8.22
C GLY A 378 -2.66 -16.95 -7.47
N ALA A 379 -3.42 -17.98 -7.11
CA ALA A 379 -4.58 -17.79 -6.28
C ALA A 379 -4.13 -17.73 -4.81
N PHE A 380 -4.30 -16.58 -4.21
CA PHE A 380 -4.22 -16.42 -2.76
C PHE A 380 -5.62 -16.56 -2.19
N ARG A 381 -5.77 -17.41 -1.18
CA ARG A 381 -7.06 -17.68 -0.55
C ARG A 381 -6.95 -17.53 0.96
N ILE A 382 -7.95 -16.90 1.53
CA ILE A 382 -8.11 -16.76 2.96
C ILE A 382 -9.35 -17.53 3.39
N LEU A 383 -9.18 -18.44 4.33
CA LEU A 383 -10.25 -19.19 4.96
C LEU A 383 -10.41 -18.66 6.39
N ASP A 384 -11.44 -17.87 6.63
CA ASP A 384 -11.80 -17.43 7.98
C ASP A 384 -12.64 -18.50 8.70
N LEU A 385 -12.16 -18.94 9.85
CA LEU A 385 -12.73 -20.06 10.59
C LEU A 385 -13.45 -19.54 11.84
N SER A 386 -14.73 -19.23 11.72
CA SER A 386 -15.52 -18.60 12.80
C SER A 386 -15.98 -19.58 13.90
N ARG A 387 -15.94 -20.89 13.67
CA ARG A 387 -16.51 -21.93 14.55
C ARG A 387 -15.47 -22.92 15.09
N THR A 388 -14.20 -22.57 15.09
CA THR A 388 -13.14 -23.42 15.62
C THR A 388 -13.08 -23.38 17.14
N GLU A 389 -12.65 -24.48 17.75
CA GLU A 389 -12.51 -24.66 19.19
C GLU A 389 -11.04 -24.63 19.63
N THR A 390 -10.80 -24.23 20.85
CA THR A 390 -9.47 -24.19 21.46
C THR A 390 -8.89 -25.61 21.62
N GLY A 391 -7.63 -25.77 21.21
CA GLY A 391 -6.90 -27.03 21.33
C GLY A 391 -7.37 -28.14 20.39
N LYS A 392 -8.12 -27.81 19.34
CA LYS A 392 -8.58 -28.76 18.31
C LYS A 392 -7.71 -28.72 17.06
N SER A 393 -7.61 -29.84 16.41
CA SER A 393 -6.95 -30.04 15.12
C SER A 393 -7.97 -29.99 13.98
N TYR A 394 -7.57 -29.51 12.82
CA TYR A 394 -8.42 -29.35 11.65
C TYR A 394 -7.73 -29.91 10.41
N ARG A 395 -8.52 -30.37 9.45
CA ARG A 395 -8.05 -30.87 8.14
C ARG A 395 -8.49 -29.93 7.04
N MET A 396 -7.57 -29.56 6.20
CA MET A 396 -7.85 -28.95 4.91
C MET A 396 -7.97 -30.08 3.89
N MET A 397 -9.20 -30.40 3.52
CA MET A 397 -9.54 -31.42 2.52
C MET A 397 -9.31 -30.85 1.14
N LEU A 398 -8.73 -31.67 0.26
CA LEU A 398 -8.45 -31.29 -1.12
C LEU A 398 -9.55 -31.88 -2.02
N ASP A 399 -10.16 -31.02 -2.80
CA ASP A 399 -11.22 -31.39 -3.74
C ASP A 399 -10.68 -31.66 -5.15
N ASN A 400 -9.46 -31.19 -5.43
CA ASN A 400 -8.70 -31.43 -6.66
C ASN A 400 -7.21 -31.19 -6.48
N ASP A 401 -6.43 -31.35 -7.54
CA ASP A 401 -4.99 -31.12 -7.57
C ASP A 401 -4.62 -29.72 -7.08
N ALA A 402 -3.64 -29.64 -6.19
CA ALA A 402 -3.15 -28.38 -5.66
C ALA A 402 -1.61 -28.30 -5.70
N VAL A 403 -1.10 -27.12 -6.01
CA VAL A 403 0.31 -26.76 -5.86
C VAL A 403 0.39 -25.65 -4.85
N PHE A 404 0.85 -25.96 -3.65
CA PHE A 404 0.98 -24.99 -2.56
C PHE A 404 2.36 -24.34 -2.60
N ARG A 405 2.42 -23.01 -2.54
CA ARG A 405 3.66 -22.27 -2.32
C ARG A 405 3.89 -22.06 -0.83
N TYR A 406 2.84 -21.66 -0.12
CA TYR A 406 2.86 -21.58 1.34
C TYR A 406 1.45 -21.74 1.90
N ILE A 407 1.40 -22.11 3.18
CA ILE A 407 0.20 -22.13 4.02
C ILE A 407 0.54 -21.43 5.32
N THR A 408 -0.22 -20.42 5.70
CA THR A 408 -0.09 -19.76 7.00
C THR A 408 -1.30 -20.06 7.86
N LEU A 409 -1.05 -20.54 9.07
CA LEU A 409 -2.06 -20.81 10.06
C LEU A 409 -2.04 -19.72 11.12
N TYR A 410 -3.19 -19.19 11.44
CA TYR A 410 -3.34 -18.17 12.48
C TYR A 410 -4.16 -18.73 13.64
N TYR A 411 -3.54 -18.75 14.79
CA TYR A 411 -4.15 -19.21 16.03
C TYR A 411 -4.38 -18.01 16.95
N ARG A 412 -5.46 -18.09 17.75
CA ARG A 412 -5.82 -17.10 18.77
C ARG A 412 -6.20 -17.79 20.06
N ARG A 413 -5.82 -17.19 21.19
CA ARG A 413 -6.29 -17.61 22.51
C ARG A 413 -7.77 -17.43 22.72
#